data_d0589d9ba9d214f11dde63d955eb4aca
#
_entry.id   d0589d9ba9d214f11dde63d955eb4aca
#
_cell.length_a   1.000
_cell.length_b   1.000
_cell.length_c   1.000
_cell.angle_alpha   90.00
_cell.angle_beta   90.00
_cell.angle_gamma   90.00
#
_symmetry.space_group_name_H-M   'P 1'
#
loop_
_entity.id
_entity.type
_entity.pdbx_description
1 polymer ?
#
loop_
_entity_poly.entity_id
_entity_poly.type
_entity_poly.pdbx_seq_one_letter_code
_entity_poly.pdbx_strand_id
1 'polypeptide(L)'
;AAQALEELESQKESESAAEAEAAKADLAEKQAVVDAYGNIGIVHVSGYLNVRKTPESGGDIIGKMQENSVCTILDEQDGWYHIQSGEVEGYISSEYVLSGDEAKTEALEQVSLRAVITADSLNIRTSPEIKDDNVVGQALEGERYQVIGQGDGWIQISSGYISADYAEVKLSLNEAVKMDLRAMAINRYDHLVISKVTNYLNVRSSPADEGDKNIIGKMPSKAAGDILETLDGWYKIRSGSITGYITSDPQYTA
;
A
#
# COMPACT_ATOMS: atom_id res chain seq x y z
N ALA A 1 -6.86 -12.47 59.05
CA ALA A 1 -7.02 -13.38 57.89
C ALA A 1 -8.33 -13.07 57.13
N ALA A 2 -9.49 -12.94 57.80
CA ALA A 2 -10.77 -12.64 57.14
C ALA A 2 -10.78 -11.25 56.48
N GLN A 3 -10.32 -10.20 57.16
CA GLN A 3 -10.23 -8.84 56.60
C GLN A 3 -9.31 -8.75 55.38
N ALA A 4 -8.18 -9.47 55.37
CA ALA A 4 -7.27 -9.48 54.23
C ALA A 4 -7.87 -10.21 52.98
N LEU A 5 -8.76 -11.18 53.20
CA LEU A 5 -9.51 -11.85 52.14
C LEU A 5 -10.56 -10.91 51.53
N GLU A 6 -11.28 -10.18 52.36
CA GLU A 6 -12.32 -9.23 51.96
C GLU A 6 -11.74 -8.02 51.20
N GLU A 7 -10.55 -7.54 51.61
CA GLU A 7 -9.79 -6.51 50.88
C GLU A 7 -9.31 -7.02 49.53
N LEU A 8 -8.83 -8.27 49.43
CA LEU A 8 -8.38 -8.88 48.19
C LEU A 8 -9.53 -9.13 47.22
N GLU A 9 -10.69 -9.56 47.69
CA GLU A 9 -11.90 -9.72 46.88
C GLU A 9 -12.41 -8.37 46.37
N SER A 10 -12.45 -7.33 47.21
CA SER A 10 -12.83 -5.98 46.81
C SER A 10 -11.87 -5.37 45.78
N GLN A 11 -10.54 -5.62 45.89
CA GLN A 11 -9.57 -5.20 44.91
C GLN A 11 -9.78 -5.90 43.57
N LYS A 12 -10.00 -7.22 43.55
CA LYS A 12 -10.29 -7.98 42.33
C LYS A 12 -11.58 -7.53 41.63
N GLU A 13 -12.62 -7.27 42.40
CA GLU A 13 -13.88 -6.73 41.85
C GLU A 13 -13.68 -5.34 41.24
N SER A 14 -12.89 -4.48 41.91
CA SER A 14 -12.55 -3.15 41.41
C SER A 14 -11.69 -3.21 40.13
N GLU A 15 -10.67 -4.08 40.10
CA GLU A 15 -9.83 -4.30 38.88
C GLU A 15 -10.67 -4.86 37.75
N SER A 16 -11.52 -5.86 37.98
CA SER A 16 -12.40 -6.43 36.95
C SER A 16 -13.41 -5.41 36.41
N ALA A 17 -13.94 -4.53 37.26
CA ALA A 17 -14.83 -3.46 36.84
C ALA A 17 -14.10 -2.40 36.00
N ALA A 18 -12.87 -2.05 36.35
CA ALA A 18 -12.03 -1.12 35.59
C ALA A 18 -11.65 -1.69 34.23
N GLU A 19 -11.29 -2.97 34.15
CA GLU A 19 -11.00 -3.67 32.90
C GLU A 19 -12.22 -3.73 31.97
N ALA A 20 -13.41 -4.01 32.53
CA ALA A 20 -14.65 -4.03 31.76
C ALA A 20 -15.02 -2.64 31.21
N GLU A 21 -14.80 -1.57 31.97
CA GLU A 21 -15.05 -0.20 31.49
C GLU A 21 -14.03 0.22 30.42
N ALA A 22 -12.76 -0.16 30.59
CA ALA A 22 -11.72 0.09 29.57
C ALA A 22 -12.01 -0.66 28.26
N ALA A 23 -12.43 -1.92 28.34
CA ALA A 23 -12.81 -2.71 27.16
C ALA A 23 -14.03 -2.12 26.44
N LYS A 24 -14.99 -1.60 27.20
CA LYS A 24 -16.17 -0.92 26.65
C LYS A 24 -15.81 0.40 25.98
N ALA A 25 -14.86 1.17 26.52
CA ALA A 25 -14.35 2.40 25.93
C ALA A 25 -13.60 2.10 24.63
N ASP A 26 -12.71 1.10 24.61
CA ASP A 26 -11.99 0.65 23.40
C ASP A 26 -12.96 0.23 22.29
N LEU A 27 -13.99 -0.55 22.64
CA LEU A 27 -15.02 -0.95 21.68
C LEU A 27 -15.79 0.25 21.11
N ALA A 28 -16.12 1.23 21.96
CA ALA A 28 -16.82 2.44 21.51
C ALA A 28 -15.96 3.30 20.56
N GLU A 29 -14.66 3.41 20.83
CA GLU A 29 -13.73 4.10 19.93
C GLU A 29 -13.62 3.38 18.59
N LYS A 30 -13.49 2.05 18.57
CA LYS A 30 -13.48 1.24 17.34
C LYS A 30 -14.79 1.36 16.57
N GLN A 31 -15.92 1.32 17.26
CA GLN A 31 -17.24 1.50 16.65
C GLN A 31 -17.35 2.86 15.96
N ALA A 32 -16.86 3.93 16.58
CA ALA A 32 -16.86 5.27 15.99
C ALA A 32 -16.05 5.32 14.68
N VAL A 33 -14.92 4.58 14.60
CA VAL A 33 -14.14 4.46 13.36
C VAL A 33 -14.95 3.77 12.26
N VAL A 34 -15.64 2.68 12.56
CA VAL A 34 -16.47 1.94 11.58
C VAL A 34 -17.67 2.76 11.13
N ASP A 35 -18.35 3.43 12.07
CA ASP A 35 -19.55 4.22 11.80
C ASP A 35 -19.27 5.43 10.90
N ALA A 36 -18.02 5.92 10.88
CA ALA A 36 -17.61 7.02 10.01
C ALA A 36 -17.72 6.69 8.52
N TYR A 37 -17.73 5.42 8.14
CA TYR A 37 -17.86 5.00 6.72
C TYR A 37 -19.33 4.96 6.24
N GLY A 38 -20.32 5.01 7.13
CA GLY A 38 -21.74 4.94 6.76
C GLY A 38 -22.12 3.59 6.12
N ASN A 39 -22.22 3.52 4.80
CA ASN A 39 -22.43 2.28 4.05
C ASN A 39 -21.07 1.62 3.76
N ILE A 40 -20.54 0.90 4.73
CA ILE A 40 -19.20 0.29 4.65
C ILE A 40 -19.18 -0.94 3.74
N GLY A 41 -18.10 -1.04 2.93
CA GLY A 41 -17.67 -2.25 2.24
C GLY A 41 -16.28 -2.66 2.69
N ILE A 42 -16.02 -3.97 2.81
CA ILE A 42 -14.70 -4.54 3.11
C ILE A 42 -14.28 -5.50 2.00
N VAL A 43 -13.03 -5.39 1.55
CA VAL A 43 -12.50 -6.14 0.40
C VAL A 43 -12.04 -7.53 0.84
N HIS A 44 -12.55 -8.54 0.15
CA HIS A 44 -12.21 -9.96 0.29
C HIS A 44 -11.53 -10.48 -0.97
N VAL A 45 -10.21 -10.34 -1.06
CA VAL A 45 -9.39 -10.86 -2.17
C VAL A 45 -8.05 -11.37 -1.63
N SER A 46 -7.45 -12.31 -2.32
CA SER A 46 -6.05 -12.64 -2.06
C SER A 46 -5.18 -11.61 -2.79
N GLY A 47 -4.54 -10.71 -2.02
CA GLY A 47 -3.67 -9.66 -2.52
C GLY A 47 -4.35 -8.29 -2.60
N TYR A 48 -4.82 -7.86 -3.76
CA TYR A 48 -5.44 -6.54 -3.92
C TYR A 48 -6.54 -6.50 -4.98
N LEU A 49 -7.48 -5.57 -4.81
CA LEU A 49 -8.53 -5.22 -5.74
C LEU A 49 -8.20 -3.87 -6.40
N ASN A 50 -8.30 -3.79 -7.72
CA ASN A 50 -8.09 -2.53 -8.44
C ASN A 50 -9.31 -1.62 -8.31
N VAL A 51 -9.06 -0.35 -7.99
CA VAL A 51 -10.06 0.72 -8.11
C VAL A 51 -9.94 1.33 -9.48
N ARG A 52 -11.05 1.37 -10.23
CA ARG A 52 -11.08 1.81 -11.62
C ARG A 52 -11.81 3.13 -11.79
N LYS A 53 -11.47 3.86 -12.83
CA LYS A 53 -12.10 5.13 -13.18
C LYS A 53 -13.53 4.94 -13.72
N THR A 54 -13.80 3.80 -14.34
CA THR A 54 -15.09 3.45 -14.94
C THR A 54 -15.50 2.03 -14.51
N PRO A 55 -16.83 1.70 -14.43
CA PRO A 55 -17.32 0.41 -13.99
C PRO A 55 -17.17 -0.67 -15.08
N GLU A 56 -15.94 -0.96 -15.48
CA GLU A 56 -15.60 -1.96 -16.50
C GLU A 56 -14.22 -2.58 -16.26
N SER A 57 -14.04 -3.84 -16.65
CA SER A 57 -12.79 -4.59 -16.42
C SER A 57 -11.58 -4.00 -17.13
N GLY A 58 -11.78 -3.26 -18.23
CA GLY A 58 -10.73 -2.58 -19.01
C GLY A 58 -10.47 -1.14 -18.61
N GLY A 59 -11.24 -0.58 -17.65
CA GLY A 59 -11.11 0.81 -17.22
C GLY A 59 -9.75 1.12 -16.58
N ASP A 60 -9.33 2.37 -16.69
CA ASP A 60 -8.08 2.86 -16.08
C ASP A 60 -8.06 2.58 -14.58
N ILE A 61 -6.94 2.05 -14.08
CA ILE A 61 -6.74 1.80 -12.65
C ILE A 61 -6.24 3.09 -12.01
N ILE A 62 -6.97 3.59 -11.00
CA ILE A 62 -6.68 4.85 -10.29
C ILE A 62 -6.27 4.63 -8.83
N GLY A 63 -6.46 3.41 -8.31
CA GLY A 63 -6.11 3.03 -6.96
C GLY A 63 -6.09 1.52 -6.77
N LYS A 64 -5.65 1.09 -5.59
CA LYS A 64 -5.65 -0.30 -5.15
C LYS A 64 -6.14 -0.40 -3.72
N MET A 65 -6.91 -1.44 -3.45
CA MET A 65 -7.34 -1.85 -2.11
C MET A 65 -6.75 -3.21 -1.81
N GLN A 66 -6.03 -3.32 -0.71
CA GLN A 66 -5.52 -4.61 -0.23
C GLN A 66 -6.66 -5.41 0.41
N GLU A 67 -6.41 -6.68 0.65
CA GLU A 67 -7.28 -7.51 1.49
C GLU A 67 -7.62 -6.80 2.81
N ASN A 68 -8.87 -6.87 3.24
CA ASN A 68 -9.42 -6.21 4.42
C ASN A 68 -9.35 -4.67 4.41
N SER A 69 -9.10 -4.04 3.25
CA SER A 69 -9.29 -2.60 3.10
C SER A 69 -10.78 -2.27 3.02
N VAL A 70 -11.15 -1.11 3.56
CA VAL A 70 -12.54 -0.66 3.61
C VAL A 70 -12.81 0.53 2.69
N CYS A 71 -14.06 0.70 2.35
CA CYS A 71 -14.59 1.84 1.62
C CYS A 71 -15.98 2.22 2.11
N THR A 72 -16.41 3.42 1.76
CA THR A 72 -17.83 3.80 1.74
C THR A 72 -18.39 3.47 0.37
N ILE A 73 -19.45 2.66 0.31
CA ILE A 73 -20.19 2.38 -0.92
C ILE A 73 -21.15 3.55 -1.16
N LEU A 74 -20.94 4.26 -2.26
CA LEU A 74 -21.74 5.43 -2.65
C LEU A 74 -22.95 5.01 -3.50
N ASP A 75 -22.75 4.04 -4.42
CA ASP A 75 -23.76 3.53 -5.34
C ASP A 75 -23.40 2.13 -5.83
N GLU A 76 -24.40 1.42 -6.40
CA GLU A 76 -24.23 0.11 -7.01
C GLU A 76 -24.82 0.11 -8.43
N GLN A 77 -24.02 -0.36 -9.40
CA GLN A 77 -24.43 -0.45 -10.80
C GLN A 77 -23.81 -1.68 -11.47
N ASP A 78 -24.63 -2.54 -12.03
CA ASP A 78 -24.24 -3.66 -12.94
C ASP A 78 -23.07 -4.52 -12.42
N GLY A 79 -23.06 -4.85 -11.10
CA GLY A 79 -22.00 -5.63 -10.45
C GLY A 79 -20.77 -4.83 -10.06
N TRP A 80 -20.85 -3.51 -10.08
CA TRP A 80 -19.82 -2.59 -9.62
C TRP A 80 -20.33 -1.72 -8.47
N TYR A 81 -19.49 -1.50 -7.48
CA TYR A 81 -19.70 -0.46 -6.47
C TYR A 81 -18.92 0.80 -6.85
N HIS A 82 -19.61 1.95 -6.85
CA HIS A 82 -18.97 3.25 -6.79
C HIS A 82 -18.59 3.51 -5.35
N ILE A 83 -17.33 3.76 -5.08
CA ILE A 83 -16.80 3.83 -3.71
C ILE A 83 -15.94 5.06 -3.47
N GLN A 84 -15.89 5.46 -2.19
CA GLN A 84 -14.87 6.35 -1.62
C GLN A 84 -14.04 5.55 -0.61
N SER A 85 -12.71 5.51 -0.77
CA SER A 85 -11.79 4.87 0.17
C SER A 85 -10.54 5.74 0.31
N GLY A 86 -10.38 6.39 1.46
CA GLY A 86 -9.36 7.43 1.64
C GLY A 86 -9.54 8.55 0.62
N GLU A 87 -8.48 8.85 -0.12
CA GLU A 87 -8.50 9.87 -1.19
C GLU A 87 -8.89 9.32 -2.57
N VAL A 88 -9.22 8.03 -2.65
CA VAL A 88 -9.57 7.37 -3.91
C VAL A 88 -11.07 7.26 -4.04
N GLU A 89 -11.64 7.85 -5.10
CA GLU A 89 -13.02 7.66 -5.52
C GLU A 89 -13.05 6.98 -6.89
N GLY A 90 -13.82 5.88 -7.02
CA GLY A 90 -13.88 5.11 -8.24
C GLY A 90 -14.73 3.85 -8.12
N TYR A 91 -14.48 2.87 -8.97
CA TYR A 91 -15.30 1.67 -9.10
C TYR A 91 -14.50 0.40 -8.79
N ILE A 92 -15.12 -0.50 -8.02
CA ILE A 92 -14.61 -1.85 -7.71
C ILE A 92 -15.69 -2.89 -8.04
N SER A 93 -15.26 -4.11 -8.39
CA SER A 93 -16.21 -5.21 -8.60
C SER A 93 -16.86 -5.62 -7.28
N SER A 94 -18.18 -5.66 -7.24
CA SER A 94 -18.96 -5.96 -6.02
C SER A 94 -18.80 -7.41 -5.55
N GLU A 95 -18.41 -8.33 -6.45
CA GLU A 95 -18.21 -9.75 -6.12
C GLU A 95 -17.09 -10.02 -5.10
N TYR A 96 -16.16 -9.03 -4.92
CA TYR A 96 -15.04 -9.11 -3.98
C TYR A 96 -15.24 -8.26 -2.74
N VAL A 97 -16.46 -7.80 -2.47
CA VAL A 97 -16.73 -6.86 -1.38
C VAL A 97 -17.87 -7.37 -0.52
N LEU A 98 -17.58 -7.58 0.75
CA LEU A 98 -18.59 -7.77 1.78
C LEU A 98 -19.21 -6.42 2.14
N SER A 99 -20.51 -6.33 2.34
CA SER A 99 -21.23 -5.10 2.66
C SER A 99 -22.28 -5.31 3.77
N GLY A 100 -22.88 -4.23 4.27
CA GLY A 100 -23.92 -4.29 5.30
C GLY A 100 -23.39 -4.64 6.69
N ASP A 101 -24.22 -5.31 7.51
CA ASP A 101 -23.92 -5.57 8.90
C ASP A 101 -22.75 -6.56 9.09
N GLU A 102 -22.57 -7.49 8.16
CA GLU A 102 -21.45 -8.42 8.18
C GLU A 102 -20.13 -7.66 7.96
N ALA A 103 -20.10 -6.71 7.04
CA ALA A 103 -18.94 -5.85 6.81
C ALA A 103 -18.60 -4.99 8.03
N LYS A 104 -19.62 -4.46 8.74
CA LYS A 104 -19.40 -3.71 9.97
C LYS A 104 -18.79 -4.55 11.08
N THR A 105 -19.27 -5.78 11.24
CA THR A 105 -18.77 -6.71 12.24
C THR A 105 -17.30 -7.06 11.97
N GLU A 106 -16.97 -7.38 10.73
CA GLU A 106 -15.61 -7.72 10.33
C GLU A 106 -14.67 -6.49 10.41
N ALA A 107 -15.15 -5.33 10.00
CA ALA A 107 -14.40 -4.09 10.08
C ALA A 107 -13.99 -3.74 11.52
N LEU A 108 -14.85 -4.00 12.51
CA LEU A 108 -14.52 -3.78 13.93
C LEU A 108 -13.30 -4.59 14.37
N GLU A 109 -13.12 -5.81 13.87
CA GLU A 109 -11.97 -6.66 14.16
C GLU A 109 -10.68 -6.15 13.50
N GLN A 110 -10.81 -5.40 12.39
CA GLN A 110 -9.69 -4.84 11.64
C GLN A 110 -9.22 -3.47 12.13
N VAL A 111 -10.02 -2.80 12.99
CA VAL A 111 -9.62 -1.50 13.59
C VAL A 111 -8.40 -1.70 14.46
N SER A 112 -7.34 -1.00 14.15
CA SER A 112 -6.07 -1.05 14.88
C SER A 112 -5.35 0.30 14.83
N LEU A 113 -4.36 0.48 15.73
CA LEU A 113 -3.47 1.62 15.63
C LEU A 113 -2.67 1.53 14.32
N ARG A 114 -2.81 2.55 13.50
CA ARG A 114 -2.10 2.66 12.21
C ARG A 114 -1.36 3.98 12.12
N ALA A 115 -0.19 3.92 11.52
CA ALA A 115 0.55 5.08 11.07
C ALA A 115 0.05 5.45 9.66
N VAL A 116 -0.60 6.60 9.56
CA VAL A 116 -1.06 7.19 8.29
C VAL A 116 0.03 8.13 7.80
N ILE A 117 0.60 7.86 6.63
CA ILE A 117 1.71 8.64 6.07
C ILE A 117 1.20 10.01 5.61
N THR A 118 1.88 11.07 6.04
CA THR A 118 1.52 12.47 5.73
C THR A 118 2.51 13.15 4.78
N ALA A 119 3.61 12.50 4.45
CA ALA A 119 4.60 12.97 3.49
C ALA A 119 4.38 12.33 2.11
N ASP A 120 4.68 13.04 1.03
CA ASP A 120 4.63 12.53 -0.35
C ASP A 120 5.39 11.20 -0.50
N SER A 121 6.53 11.07 0.20
CA SER A 121 7.34 9.86 0.24
C SER A 121 8.16 9.82 1.53
N LEU A 122 8.13 8.68 2.22
CA LEU A 122 8.83 8.42 3.47
C LEU A 122 9.64 7.13 3.37
N ASN A 123 10.94 7.19 3.69
CA ASN A 123 11.79 6.01 3.68
C ASN A 123 11.41 5.03 4.80
N ILE A 124 11.29 3.76 4.44
CA ILE A 124 11.21 2.64 5.39
C ILE A 124 12.63 2.13 5.60
N ARG A 125 13.04 1.96 6.86
CA ARG A 125 14.41 1.63 7.26
C ARG A 125 14.48 0.34 8.07
N THR A 126 15.62 -0.34 8.02
CA THR A 126 15.85 -1.57 8.82
C THR A 126 16.06 -1.30 10.30
N SER A 127 16.47 -0.07 10.67
CA SER A 127 16.72 0.36 12.06
C SER A 127 16.22 1.79 12.28
N PRO A 128 15.90 2.19 13.55
CA PRO A 128 15.38 3.51 13.88
C PRO A 128 16.50 4.56 13.90
N GLU A 129 17.10 4.79 12.76
CA GLU A 129 18.19 5.77 12.55
C GLU A 129 18.22 6.22 11.07
N ILE A 130 18.77 7.41 10.81
CA ILE A 130 18.92 7.92 9.45
C ILE A 130 20.31 7.55 8.93
N LYS A 131 20.35 6.55 8.01
CA LYS A 131 21.56 6.15 7.28
C LYS A 131 21.17 5.84 5.82
N ASP A 132 22.11 6.03 4.90
CA ASP A 132 21.85 5.81 3.47
C ASP A 132 21.73 4.32 3.13
N ASP A 133 22.41 3.45 3.85
CA ASP A 133 22.51 2.01 3.65
C ASP A 133 21.41 1.19 4.34
N ASN A 134 20.53 1.84 5.12
CA ASN A 134 19.47 1.14 5.86
C ASN A 134 18.05 1.35 5.27
N VAL A 135 17.92 1.95 4.09
CA VAL A 135 16.62 2.12 3.41
C VAL A 135 16.25 0.84 2.68
N VAL A 136 15.09 0.27 3.03
CA VAL A 136 14.56 -0.98 2.45
C VAL A 136 13.30 -0.78 1.62
N GLY A 137 12.71 0.42 1.66
CA GLY A 137 11.51 0.74 0.90
C GLY A 137 11.10 2.18 1.09
N GLN A 138 9.96 2.51 0.50
CA GLN A 138 9.31 3.81 0.64
C GLN A 138 7.82 3.62 0.91
N ALA A 139 7.29 4.40 1.83
CA ALA A 139 5.88 4.60 2.06
C ALA A 139 5.43 5.89 1.37
N LEU A 140 4.22 5.91 0.83
CA LEU A 140 3.65 7.05 0.12
C LEU A 140 2.54 7.70 0.94
N GLU A 141 2.23 8.95 0.63
CA GLU A 141 1.14 9.69 1.27
C GLU A 141 -0.18 8.91 1.25
N GLY A 142 -0.88 8.90 2.39
CA GLY A 142 -2.14 8.20 2.58
C GLY A 142 -2.03 6.70 2.87
N GLU A 143 -0.86 6.07 2.66
CA GLU A 143 -0.65 4.67 3.04
C GLU A 143 -0.75 4.50 4.56
N ARG A 144 -1.30 3.35 4.98
CA ARG A 144 -1.62 3.03 6.37
C ARG A 144 -0.94 1.75 6.80
N TYR A 145 -0.04 1.85 7.75
CA TYR A 145 0.72 0.73 8.27
C TYR A 145 0.31 0.42 9.70
N GLN A 146 0.10 -0.86 10.02
CA GLN A 146 -0.15 -1.28 11.39
C GLN A 146 1.07 -0.96 12.26
N VAL A 147 0.82 -0.28 13.40
CA VAL A 147 1.85 0.06 14.37
C VAL A 147 2.15 -1.16 15.24
N ILE A 148 3.43 -1.58 15.25
CA ILE A 148 3.93 -2.68 16.08
C ILE A 148 4.55 -2.11 17.37
N GLY A 149 5.20 -0.94 17.26
CA GLY A 149 5.83 -0.25 18.37
C GLY A 149 6.13 1.20 18.06
N GLN A 150 6.35 2.00 19.10
CA GLN A 150 6.71 3.42 19.01
C GLN A 150 7.74 3.76 20.05
N GLY A 151 8.73 4.61 19.69
CA GLY A 151 9.73 5.13 20.62
C GLY A 151 10.76 5.98 19.91
N ASP A 152 11.32 6.95 20.63
CA ASP A 152 12.45 7.79 20.20
C ASP A 152 12.29 8.45 18.83
N GLY A 153 11.05 8.89 18.49
CA GLY A 153 10.74 9.53 17.20
C GLY A 153 10.55 8.56 16.04
N TRP A 154 10.45 7.26 16.30
CA TRP A 154 10.25 6.21 15.30
C TRP A 154 9.00 5.39 15.56
N ILE A 155 8.41 4.90 14.47
CA ILE A 155 7.30 3.96 14.47
C ILE A 155 7.80 2.67 13.83
N GLN A 156 7.63 1.55 14.53
CA GLN A 156 7.90 0.22 14.01
C GLN A 156 6.67 -0.30 13.28
N ILE A 157 6.86 -0.75 12.05
CA ILE A 157 5.87 -1.41 11.19
C ILE A 157 6.43 -2.77 10.73
N SER A 158 5.62 -3.61 10.10
CA SER A 158 6.05 -4.97 9.70
C SER A 158 7.25 -4.99 8.74
N SER A 159 7.41 -3.96 7.91
CA SER A 159 8.49 -3.83 6.93
C SER A 159 9.72 -3.07 7.46
N GLY A 160 9.70 -2.57 8.71
CA GLY A 160 10.83 -1.83 9.29
C GLY A 160 10.41 -0.66 10.17
N TYR A 161 11.11 0.46 10.04
CA TYR A 161 10.92 1.67 10.85
C TYR A 161 10.68 2.88 9.95
N ILE A 162 9.75 3.74 10.36
CA ILE A 162 9.45 5.03 9.74
C ILE A 162 9.58 6.15 10.78
N SER A 163 9.93 7.36 10.35
CA SER A 163 9.96 8.52 11.24
C SER A 163 8.55 8.94 11.66
N ALA A 164 8.35 9.16 12.96
CA ALA A 164 7.08 9.61 13.52
C ALA A 164 6.70 11.04 13.10
N ASP A 165 7.68 11.88 12.67
CA ASP A 165 7.43 13.25 12.21
C ASP A 165 6.61 13.33 10.93
N TYR A 166 6.51 12.23 10.18
CA TYR A 166 5.85 12.16 8.88
C TYR A 166 4.71 11.15 8.83
N ALA A 167 4.17 10.80 9.99
CA ALA A 167 3.03 9.89 10.10
C ALA A 167 2.14 10.27 11.28
N GLU A 168 0.82 10.23 11.09
CA GLU A 168 -0.18 10.36 12.15
C GLU A 168 -0.56 8.97 12.65
N VAL A 169 -0.44 8.73 13.96
CA VAL A 169 -0.86 7.47 14.60
C VAL A 169 -2.25 7.61 15.18
N LYS A 170 -3.18 6.78 14.68
CA LYS A 170 -4.56 6.76 15.15
C LYS A 170 -5.21 5.40 14.96
N LEU A 171 -6.31 5.13 15.69
CA LEU A 171 -7.20 4.02 15.36
C LEU A 171 -7.79 4.25 13.97
N SER A 172 -7.58 3.30 13.08
CA SER A 172 -8.12 3.37 11.73
C SER A 172 -8.20 2.00 11.07
N LEU A 173 -8.88 1.96 9.94
CA LEU A 173 -8.95 0.84 9.01
C LEU A 173 -7.99 1.07 7.85
N ASN A 174 -7.66 0.02 7.11
CA ASN A 174 -6.91 0.15 5.88
C ASN A 174 -7.83 0.66 4.77
N GLU A 175 -7.31 1.51 3.89
CA GLU A 175 -8.05 2.13 2.80
C GLU A 175 -7.32 1.96 1.47
N ALA A 176 -7.94 2.39 0.38
CA ALA A 176 -7.32 2.41 -0.94
C ALA A 176 -6.08 3.30 -0.97
N VAL A 177 -5.08 2.84 -1.69
CA VAL A 177 -3.89 3.62 -2.03
C VAL A 177 -4.04 4.15 -3.45
N LYS A 178 -3.82 5.45 -3.61
CA LYS A 178 -3.86 6.10 -4.91
C LYS A 178 -2.74 5.58 -5.81
N MET A 179 -3.07 5.30 -7.05
CA MET A 179 -2.06 4.93 -8.04
C MET A 179 -1.30 6.17 -8.49
N ASP A 180 -0.03 6.23 -8.18
CA ASP A 180 0.90 7.17 -8.79
C ASP A 180 1.49 6.63 -10.10
N LEU A 181 2.19 7.47 -10.84
CA LEU A 181 2.82 7.06 -12.11
C LEU A 181 3.85 5.93 -11.91
N ARG A 182 4.52 5.90 -10.75
CA ARG A 182 5.50 4.86 -10.43
C ARG A 182 4.81 3.53 -10.13
N ALA A 183 3.74 3.54 -9.31
CA ALA A 183 2.96 2.35 -9.01
C ALA A 183 2.25 1.82 -10.28
N MET A 184 1.77 2.70 -11.17
CA MET A 184 1.23 2.33 -12.47
C MET A 184 2.29 1.64 -13.36
N ALA A 185 3.52 2.14 -13.37
CA ALA A 185 4.60 1.53 -14.11
C ALA A 185 4.96 0.13 -13.58
N ILE A 186 5.11 -0.01 -12.26
CA ILE A 186 5.41 -1.30 -11.60
C ILE A 186 4.30 -2.33 -11.88
N ASN A 187 3.02 -1.90 -11.86
CA ASN A 187 1.90 -2.81 -12.15
C ASN A 187 1.77 -3.21 -13.63
N ARG A 188 2.35 -2.41 -14.52
CA ARG A 188 2.32 -2.69 -15.97
C ARG A 188 3.40 -3.68 -16.39
N TYR A 189 4.48 -3.78 -15.62
CA TYR A 189 5.65 -4.59 -15.95
C TYR A 189 5.96 -5.58 -14.84
N ASP A 190 6.02 -6.88 -15.17
CA ASP A 190 6.36 -7.95 -14.23
C ASP A 190 7.83 -7.90 -13.79
N HIS A 191 8.70 -7.51 -14.71
CA HIS A 191 10.14 -7.37 -14.50
C HIS A 191 10.56 -5.99 -15.05
N LEU A 192 10.54 -5.00 -14.17
CA LEU A 192 10.77 -3.61 -14.56
C LEU A 192 12.26 -3.29 -14.68
N VAL A 193 12.65 -2.64 -15.77
CA VAL A 193 13.91 -1.92 -15.88
C VAL A 193 13.65 -0.43 -16.13
N ILE A 194 14.42 0.43 -15.46
CA ILE A 194 14.32 1.88 -15.60
C ILE A 194 15.64 2.43 -16.15
N SER A 195 15.56 3.30 -17.15
CA SER A 195 16.70 4.03 -17.69
C SER A 195 17.18 5.11 -16.71
N LYS A 196 18.45 5.03 -16.29
CA LYS A 196 19.11 5.98 -15.37
C LYS A 196 19.93 7.06 -16.09
N VAL A 197 20.02 7.00 -17.42
CA VAL A 197 20.78 7.99 -18.18
C VAL A 197 20.14 9.37 -18.14
N THR A 198 20.92 10.40 -18.37
CA THR A 198 20.43 11.80 -18.38
C THR A 198 19.72 12.17 -19.68
N ASN A 199 19.99 11.46 -20.78
CA ASN A 199 19.44 11.74 -22.10
C ASN A 199 18.59 10.55 -22.61
N TYR A 200 19.20 9.57 -23.21
CA TYR A 200 18.53 8.36 -23.69
C TYR A 200 19.46 7.16 -23.71
N LEU A 201 18.90 5.97 -23.58
CA LEU A 201 19.57 4.69 -23.75
C LEU A 201 19.17 4.09 -25.10
N ASN A 202 20.14 3.65 -25.90
CA ASN A 202 19.85 3.02 -27.18
C ASN A 202 19.22 1.66 -27.00
N VAL A 203 18.13 1.42 -27.73
CA VAL A 203 17.50 0.10 -27.86
C VAL A 203 17.98 -0.53 -29.14
N ARG A 204 18.53 -1.74 -29.07
CA ARG A 204 19.21 -2.42 -30.16
C ARG A 204 18.44 -3.64 -30.64
N SER A 205 18.65 -4.05 -31.89
CA SER A 205 18.04 -5.25 -32.48
C SER A 205 18.72 -6.55 -32.08
N SER A 206 19.96 -6.49 -31.56
CA SER A 206 20.77 -7.60 -31.08
C SER A 206 21.48 -7.25 -29.77
N PRO A 207 21.83 -8.24 -28.90
CA PRO A 207 22.57 -8.01 -27.65
C PRO A 207 24.07 -7.76 -27.94
N ALA A 208 24.36 -6.72 -28.70
CA ALA A 208 25.71 -6.31 -29.08
C ALA A 208 25.74 -4.81 -29.36
N ASP A 209 26.88 -4.17 -29.11
CA ASP A 209 27.12 -2.79 -29.51
C ASP A 209 27.80 -2.76 -30.90
N GLU A 210 27.01 -2.52 -31.93
CA GLU A 210 27.47 -2.37 -33.32
C GLU A 210 27.47 -0.89 -33.78
N GLY A 211 27.61 0.04 -32.81
CA GLY A 211 27.44 1.46 -33.07
C GLY A 211 26.01 1.79 -33.45
N ASP A 212 25.81 2.60 -34.47
CA ASP A 212 24.46 3.02 -34.91
C ASP A 212 23.74 1.96 -35.77
N LYS A 213 24.44 0.89 -36.20
CA LYS A 213 23.92 -0.06 -37.19
C LYS A 213 22.76 -0.91 -36.68
N ASN A 214 22.74 -1.21 -35.39
CA ASN A 214 21.69 -2.03 -34.75
C ASN A 214 20.78 -1.26 -33.79
N ILE A 215 20.79 0.08 -33.80
CA ILE A 215 19.87 0.90 -33.03
C ILE A 215 18.49 0.88 -33.68
N ILE A 216 17.47 0.41 -32.95
CA ILE A 216 16.07 0.35 -33.41
C ILE A 216 15.17 1.30 -32.66
N GLY A 217 15.66 1.91 -31.58
CA GLY A 217 14.91 2.85 -30.77
C GLY A 217 15.74 3.51 -29.69
N LYS A 218 15.09 4.38 -28.93
CA LYS A 218 15.69 5.11 -27.81
C LYS A 218 14.77 5.07 -26.61
N MET A 219 15.31 4.74 -25.47
CA MET A 219 14.64 4.77 -24.18
C MET A 219 15.06 6.05 -23.45
N PRO A 220 14.17 7.04 -23.27
CA PRO A 220 14.51 8.31 -22.61
C PRO A 220 14.92 8.12 -21.16
N SER A 221 15.49 9.16 -20.55
CA SER A 221 15.73 9.22 -19.10
C SER A 221 14.47 8.89 -18.33
N LYS A 222 14.61 8.05 -17.28
CA LYS A 222 13.52 7.58 -16.41
C LYS A 222 12.40 6.80 -17.13
N ALA A 223 12.58 6.45 -18.40
CA ALA A 223 11.65 5.56 -19.07
C ALA A 223 11.75 4.13 -18.51
N ALA A 224 10.63 3.41 -18.52
CA ALA A 224 10.52 2.05 -18.03
C ALA A 224 10.30 1.04 -19.17
N GLY A 225 10.74 -0.18 -18.97
CA GLY A 225 10.50 -1.32 -19.86
C GLY A 225 10.33 -2.61 -19.06
N ASP A 226 9.62 -3.56 -19.68
CA ASP A 226 9.45 -4.91 -19.18
C ASP A 226 10.65 -5.77 -19.61
N ILE A 227 11.35 -6.42 -18.67
CA ILE A 227 12.45 -7.34 -18.98
C ILE A 227 11.83 -8.68 -19.41
N LEU A 228 12.01 -9.02 -20.67
CA LEU A 228 11.56 -10.28 -21.26
C LEU A 228 12.58 -11.40 -21.09
N GLU A 229 13.88 -11.04 -21.06
CA GLU A 229 14.99 -11.98 -20.95
C GLU A 229 16.23 -11.27 -20.40
N THR A 230 16.97 -11.94 -19.53
CA THR A 230 18.26 -11.47 -19.00
C THR A 230 19.38 -12.26 -19.67
N LEU A 231 20.31 -11.56 -20.32
CA LEU A 231 21.48 -12.09 -20.98
C LEU A 231 22.76 -11.53 -20.34
N ASP A 232 23.90 -12.08 -20.67
CA ASP A 232 25.17 -11.54 -20.18
C ASP A 232 25.42 -10.13 -20.74
N GLY A 233 25.40 -9.13 -19.82
CA GLY A 233 25.56 -7.71 -20.13
C GLY A 233 24.34 -7.04 -20.80
N TRP A 234 23.22 -7.75 -21.00
CA TRP A 234 22.06 -7.23 -21.74
C TRP A 234 20.73 -7.64 -21.13
N TYR A 235 19.75 -6.74 -21.25
CA TYR A 235 18.33 -7.06 -21.08
C TYR A 235 17.62 -7.01 -22.43
N LYS A 236 16.86 -8.05 -22.76
CA LYS A 236 15.84 -7.96 -23.80
C LYS A 236 14.61 -7.35 -23.16
N ILE A 237 14.14 -6.24 -23.69
CA ILE A 237 13.04 -5.48 -23.11
C ILE A 237 11.91 -5.25 -24.10
N ARG A 238 10.71 -4.98 -23.53
CA ARG A 238 9.60 -4.34 -24.23
C ARG A 238 9.31 -3.02 -23.55
N SER A 239 9.36 -1.92 -24.30
CA SER A 239 9.01 -0.57 -23.82
C SER A 239 8.11 0.11 -24.86
N GLY A 240 6.84 0.30 -24.50
CA GLY A 240 5.81 0.71 -25.46
C GLY A 240 5.65 -0.29 -26.61
N SER A 241 5.81 0.17 -27.83
CA SER A 241 5.75 -0.66 -29.04
C SER A 241 7.09 -1.26 -29.47
N ILE A 242 8.20 -0.94 -28.77
CA ILE A 242 9.54 -1.38 -29.12
C ILE A 242 9.93 -2.60 -28.29
N THR A 243 10.39 -3.65 -28.97
CA THR A 243 11.06 -4.80 -28.35
C THR A 243 12.49 -4.86 -28.86
N GLY A 244 13.47 -4.91 -27.95
CA GLY A 244 14.89 -4.92 -28.32
C GLY A 244 15.79 -5.10 -27.11
N TYR A 245 17.07 -4.80 -27.28
CA TYR A 245 18.08 -5.03 -26.25
C TYR A 245 18.66 -3.71 -25.75
N ILE A 246 18.83 -3.62 -24.43
CA ILE A 246 19.55 -2.54 -23.76
C ILE A 246 20.63 -3.13 -22.88
N THR A 247 21.65 -2.35 -22.53
CA THR A 247 22.66 -2.80 -21.55
C THR A 247 22.02 -3.08 -20.18
N SER A 248 22.52 -4.11 -19.49
CA SER A 248 22.16 -4.40 -18.09
C SER A 248 23.13 -3.77 -17.09
N ASP A 249 24.05 -2.92 -17.55
CA ASP A 249 25.00 -2.23 -16.68
C ASP A 249 24.26 -1.33 -15.68
N PRO A 250 24.46 -1.54 -14.35
CA PRO A 250 23.77 -0.79 -13.29
C PRO A 250 24.12 0.71 -13.28
N GLN A 251 25.11 1.15 -14.04
CA GLN A 251 25.39 2.56 -14.28
C GLN A 251 24.28 3.22 -15.11
N TYR A 252 23.66 2.49 -16.03
CA TYR A 252 22.69 3.00 -17.00
C TYR A 252 21.26 2.50 -16.77
N THR A 253 21.10 1.40 -16.04
CA THR A 253 19.80 0.75 -15.76
C THR A 253 19.60 0.43 -14.29
N ALA A 254 18.35 0.37 -13.84
CA ALA A 254 17.94 -0.03 -12.49
C ALA A 254 16.70 -0.91 -12.54
#